data_5ed84eaf14207b6d3c9d7583fad22f3b
#
_entry.id   5ed84eaf14207b6d3c9d7583fad22f3b
#
_cell.length_a   1.000
_cell.length_b   1.000
_cell.length_c   1.000
_cell.angle_alpha   90.00
_cell.angle_beta   90.00
_cell.angle_gamma   90.00
#
_symmetry.space_group_name_H-M   'P 1'
#
loop_
_entity.id
_entity.type
_entity.pdbx_description
1 polymer ?
#
loop_
_entity_poly.entity_id
_entity_poly.type
_entity_poly.pdbx_seq_one_letter_code
_entity_poly.pdbx_strand_id
1 'polypeptide(L)'
;MVQCEDLADVLFRNTSDGQKQRVLLARAICQEPELLVLDEPTSFLDIRHKLELLDILKRLVHERNMAILMSLHELDLAERISDYVLCAEHGTIGRAGTPEEVFEKEYIANL
;
A
#
# COMPACT_ATOMS: atom_id res chain seq x y z
N MET A 1 -14.94 14.89 -7.17
CA MET A 1 -13.85 15.15 -6.24
C MET A 1 -12.51 15.16 -6.94
N VAL A 2 -11.79 16.25 -6.76
CA VAL A 2 -10.54 16.48 -7.47
C VAL A 2 -9.50 15.40 -7.19
N GLN A 3 -9.34 15.01 -5.93
CA GLN A 3 -8.35 13.99 -5.58
C GLN A 3 -8.68 12.62 -6.16
N CYS A 4 -9.95 12.30 -6.26
CA CYS A 4 -10.37 11.04 -6.82
C CYS A 4 -10.09 10.99 -8.33
N GLU A 5 -10.30 12.10 -9.02
CA GLU A 5 -10.01 12.21 -10.44
C GLU A 5 -8.51 12.11 -10.70
N ASP A 6 -7.69 12.78 -9.88
CA ASP A 6 -6.23 12.69 -9.99
C ASP A 6 -5.73 11.27 -9.79
N LEU A 7 -6.27 10.58 -8.81
CA LEU A 7 -5.92 9.20 -8.55
C LEU A 7 -6.30 8.29 -9.72
N ALA A 8 -7.50 8.49 -10.25
CA ALA A 8 -7.96 7.72 -11.40
C ALA A 8 -7.03 7.94 -12.60
N ASP A 9 -6.60 9.18 -12.85
CA ASP A 9 -5.67 9.46 -13.94
C ASP A 9 -4.34 8.73 -13.77
N VAL A 10 -3.79 8.73 -12.56
CA VAL A 10 -2.53 8.01 -12.29
C VAL A 10 -2.71 6.52 -12.54
N LEU A 11 -3.81 5.95 -12.08
CA LEU A 11 -4.06 4.52 -12.24
C LEU A 11 -4.34 4.13 -13.68
N PHE A 12 -5.05 4.97 -14.42
CA PHE A 12 -5.35 4.70 -15.83
C PHE A 12 -4.14 4.83 -16.74
N ARG A 13 -3.13 5.62 -16.36
CA ARG A 13 -1.89 5.70 -17.15
C ARG A 13 -1.13 4.39 -17.16
N ASN A 14 -1.39 3.53 -16.20
CA ASN A 14 -0.78 2.21 -16.12
C ASN A 14 -1.68 1.20 -16.82
N THR A 15 -1.67 1.21 -18.14
CA THR A 15 -2.65 0.48 -18.95
C THR A 15 -2.36 -0.99 -19.16
N SER A 16 -1.27 -1.50 -18.61
CA SER A 16 -0.89 -2.89 -18.79
C SER A 16 -1.54 -3.82 -17.77
N ASP A 17 -0.87 -4.90 -17.41
CA ASP A 17 -1.35 -5.92 -16.50
C ASP A 17 -1.90 -5.33 -15.19
N GLY A 18 -2.98 -5.88 -14.70
CA GLY A 18 -3.59 -5.41 -13.47
C GLY A 18 -4.55 -4.24 -13.63
N GLN A 19 -4.89 -3.89 -14.87
CA GLN A 19 -5.79 -2.77 -15.14
C GLN A 19 -7.11 -2.88 -14.39
N LYS A 20 -7.70 -4.08 -14.33
CA LYS A 20 -8.94 -4.30 -13.59
C LYS A 20 -8.77 -3.99 -12.11
N GLN A 21 -7.65 -4.42 -11.54
CA GLN A 21 -7.34 -4.18 -10.14
C GLN A 21 -7.24 -2.67 -9.85
N ARG A 22 -6.62 -1.92 -10.75
CA ARG A 22 -6.49 -0.47 -10.58
C ARG A 22 -7.82 0.26 -10.67
N VAL A 23 -8.68 -0.17 -11.58
CA VAL A 23 -10.02 0.40 -11.67
C VAL A 23 -10.82 0.13 -10.40
N LEU A 24 -10.73 -1.08 -9.87
CA LEU A 24 -11.40 -1.42 -8.61
C LEU A 24 -10.84 -0.59 -7.45
N LEU A 25 -9.53 -0.38 -7.42
CA LEU A 25 -8.90 0.46 -6.40
C LEU A 25 -9.40 1.91 -6.49
N ALA A 26 -9.45 2.47 -7.69
CA ALA A 26 -9.94 3.83 -7.88
C ALA A 26 -11.38 3.96 -7.41
N ARG A 27 -12.23 2.98 -7.73
CA ARG A 27 -13.61 2.98 -7.28
C ARG A 27 -13.74 2.90 -5.77
N ALA A 28 -12.93 2.06 -5.14
CA ALA A 28 -12.94 1.91 -3.70
C ALA A 28 -12.57 3.23 -3.01
N ILE A 29 -11.54 3.91 -3.51
CA ILE A 29 -11.10 5.18 -2.95
C ILE A 29 -12.14 6.28 -3.15
N CYS A 30 -12.81 6.28 -4.29
CA CYS A 30 -13.82 7.28 -4.60
C CYS A 30 -15.04 7.20 -3.67
N GLN A 31 -15.27 6.07 -3.03
CA GLN A 31 -16.33 5.91 -2.04
C GLN A 31 -15.98 6.53 -0.68
N GLU A 32 -14.76 7.00 -0.53
CA GLU A 32 -14.25 7.62 0.70
C GLU A 32 -14.46 6.73 1.95
N PRO A 33 -13.94 5.50 1.95
CA PRO A 33 -14.12 4.59 3.08
C PRO A 33 -13.30 5.04 4.30
N GLU A 34 -13.70 4.60 5.48
CA GLU A 34 -12.90 4.79 6.68
C GLU A 34 -11.71 3.84 6.73
N LEU A 35 -11.90 2.64 6.21
CA LEU A 35 -10.86 1.62 6.12
C LEU A 35 -10.79 1.10 4.69
N LEU A 36 -9.60 1.10 4.12
CA LEU A 36 -9.33 0.54 2.81
C LEU A 36 -8.41 -0.66 2.97
N VAL A 37 -8.82 -1.80 2.41
CA VAL A 37 -8.02 -3.03 2.46
C VAL A 37 -7.53 -3.34 1.05
N LEU A 38 -6.22 -3.45 0.90
CA LEU A 38 -5.58 -3.68 -0.40
C LEU A 38 -4.68 -4.91 -0.34
N ASP A 39 -4.80 -5.77 -1.33
CA ASP A 39 -3.95 -6.95 -1.45
C ASP A 39 -2.92 -6.72 -2.55
N GLU A 40 -1.67 -6.57 -2.14
CA GLU A 40 -0.54 -6.33 -3.04
C GLU A 40 -0.82 -5.26 -4.08
N PRO A 41 -1.17 -4.03 -3.66
CA PRO A 41 -1.59 -2.99 -4.60
C PRO A 41 -0.49 -2.53 -5.55
N THR A 42 0.78 -2.82 -5.23
CA THR A 42 1.91 -2.43 -6.06
C THR A 42 2.30 -3.47 -7.10
N SER A 43 1.66 -4.62 -7.10
CA SER A 43 1.92 -5.66 -8.11
C SER A 43 1.63 -5.13 -9.51
N PHE A 44 2.40 -5.56 -10.48
CA PHE A 44 2.29 -5.16 -11.89
C PHE A 44 2.67 -3.71 -12.18
N LEU A 45 3.22 -2.99 -11.20
CA LEU A 45 3.72 -1.63 -11.40
C LEU A 45 5.24 -1.62 -11.45
N ASP A 46 5.81 -0.73 -12.28
CA ASP A 46 7.23 -0.44 -12.20
C ASP A 46 7.52 0.41 -10.96
N ILE A 47 8.79 0.64 -10.67
CA ILE A 47 9.18 1.32 -9.44
C ILE A 47 8.63 2.75 -9.38
N ARG A 48 8.60 3.45 -10.48
CA ARG A 48 8.09 4.82 -10.52
C ARG A 48 6.61 4.86 -10.14
N HIS A 49 5.82 3.97 -10.73
CA HIS A 49 4.39 3.92 -10.46
C HIS A 49 4.08 3.36 -9.07
N LYS A 50 4.91 2.46 -8.56
CA LYS A 50 4.80 2.01 -7.17
C LYS A 50 4.92 3.18 -6.21
N LEU A 51 5.96 4.01 -6.41
CA LEU A 51 6.19 5.15 -5.53
C LEU A 51 5.08 6.19 -5.64
N GLU A 52 4.57 6.43 -6.84
CA GLU A 52 3.44 7.34 -7.03
C GLU A 52 2.20 6.86 -6.29
N LEU A 53 1.88 5.56 -6.40
CA LEU A 53 0.73 4.99 -5.72
C LEU A 53 0.87 5.07 -4.21
N LEU A 54 2.03 4.70 -3.69
CA LEU A 54 2.26 4.73 -2.24
C LEU A 54 2.19 6.15 -1.69
N ASP A 55 2.67 7.13 -2.44
CA ASP A 55 2.56 8.53 -2.05
C ASP A 55 1.11 8.99 -1.96
N ILE A 56 0.30 8.59 -2.93
CA ILE A 56 -1.14 8.90 -2.93
C ILE A 56 -1.82 8.28 -1.72
N LEU A 57 -1.53 7.01 -1.44
CA LEU A 57 -2.12 6.31 -0.29
C LEU A 57 -1.73 6.99 1.02
N LYS A 58 -0.49 7.39 1.14
CA LYS A 58 0.00 8.09 2.32
C LYS A 58 -0.73 9.42 2.52
N ARG A 59 -0.96 10.16 1.44
CA ARG A 59 -1.71 11.41 1.52
C ARG A 59 -3.17 11.18 1.94
N LEU A 60 -3.80 10.11 1.49
CA LEU A 60 -5.17 9.79 1.90
C LEU A 60 -5.24 9.54 3.40
N VAL A 61 -4.27 8.84 3.95
CA VAL A 61 -4.22 8.60 5.39
C VAL A 61 -4.10 9.91 6.16
N HIS A 62 -3.19 10.79 5.76
CA HIS A 62 -2.91 12.01 6.49
C HIS A 62 -3.95 13.12 6.27
N GLU A 63 -4.45 13.26 5.05
CA GLU A 63 -5.35 14.35 4.71
C GLU A 63 -6.82 14.02 4.93
N ARG A 64 -7.17 12.73 4.84
CA ARG A 64 -8.57 12.30 4.93
C ARG A 64 -8.86 11.37 6.11
N ASN A 65 -7.89 11.18 6.98
CA ASN A 65 -8.03 10.29 8.14
C ASN A 65 -8.47 8.88 7.76
N MET A 66 -8.06 8.42 6.59
CA MET A 66 -8.37 7.07 6.12
C MET A 66 -7.37 6.09 6.70
N ALA A 67 -7.84 4.93 7.16
CA ALA A 67 -6.97 3.84 7.56
C ALA A 67 -6.78 2.91 6.37
N ILE A 68 -5.55 2.47 6.14
CA ILE A 68 -5.24 1.57 5.03
C ILE A 68 -4.50 0.36 5.57
N LEU A 69 -5.03 -0.82 5.27
CA LEU A 69 -4.38 -2.10 5.54
C LEU A 69 -4.01 -2.71 4.21
N MET A 70 -2.74 -3.00 4.00
CA MET A 70 -2.33 -3.60 2.73
C MET A 70 -1.26 -4.65 2.93
N SER A 71 -1.24 -5.62 2.04
CA SER A 71 -0.17 -6.60 1.98
C SER A 71 0.90 -6.13 0.99
N LEU A 72 2.15 -6.31 1.36
CA LEU A 72 3.30 -5.98 0.51
C LEU A 72 4.35 -7.07 0.65
N HIS A 73 5.03 -7.36 -0.45
CA HIS A 73 6.17 -8.26 -0.44
C HIS A 73 7.51 -7.51 -0.38
N GLU A 74 7.51 -6.27 -0.83
CA GLU A 74 8.73 -5.46 -0.86
C GLU A 74 8.97 -4.86 0.52
N LEU A 75 9.93 -5.40 1.25
CA LEU A 75 10.24 -4.95 2.60
C LEU A 75 10.67 -3.49 2.65
N ASP A 76 11.42 -3.04 1.66
CA ASP A 76 11.87 -1.65 1.59
C ASP A 76 10.70 -0.67 1.53
N LEU A 77 9.70 -1.00 0.72
CA LEU A 77 8.52 -0.15 0.59
C LEU A 77 7.68 -0.18 1.87
N ALA A 78 7.54 -1.36 2.48
CA ALA A 78 6.80 -1.50 3.72
C ALA A 78 7.43 -0.67 4.83
N GLU A 79 8.76 -0.68 4.93
CA GLU A 79 9.48 0.11 5.93
C GLU A 79 9.26 1.61 5.74
N ARG A 80 9.27 2.07 4.49
CA ARG A 80 9.16 3.50 4.18
C ARG A 80 7.77 4.08 4.38
N ILE A 81 6.73 3.29 4.12
CA ILE A 81 5.37 3.83 4.08
C ILE A 81 4.53 3.51 5.30
N SER A 82 4.85 2.44 6.01
CA SER A 82 3.97 1.92 7.05
C SER A 82 4.15 2.67 8.38
N ASP A 83 3.03 2.86 9.08
CA ASP A 83 3.06 3.32 10.47
C ASP A 83 3.16 2.13 11.43
N TYR A 84 2.59 1.00 11.02
CA TYR A 84 2.57 -0.22 11.80
C TYR A 84 2.66 -1.42 10.86
N VAL A 85 3.44 -2.41 11.22
CA VAL A 85 3.72 -3.56 10.35
C VAL A 85 3.39 -4.85 11.07
N LEU A 86 2.75 -5.76 10.32
CA LEU A 86 2.48 -7.12 10.76
C LEU A 86 3.26 -8.06 9.83
N CYS A 87 4.17 -8.85 10.37
CA CYS A 87 4.90 -9.83 9.58
C CYS A 87 4.21 -11.18 9.67
N ALA A 88 3.72 -11.66 8.52
CA ALA A 88 3.08 -12.97 8.45
C ALA A 88 4.12 -14.04 8.07
N GLU A 89 4.21 -15.06 8.87
CA GLU A 89 5.11 -16.20 8.65
C GLU A 89 4.36 -17.48 8.94
N HIS A 90 4.49 -18.45 8.04
CA HIS A 90 3.92 -19.81 8.26
C HIS A 90 2.46 -19.79 8.70
N GLY A 91 1.69 -18.87 8.12
CA GLY A 91 0.26 -18.78 8.41
C GLY A 91 -0.09 -18.05 9.70
N THR A 92 0.88 -17.50 10.41
CA THR A 92 0.64 -16.75 11.64
C THR A 92 1.34 -15.39 11.60
N ILE A 93 0.97 -14.51 12.52
CA ILE A 93 1.67 -13.24 12.67
C ILE A 93 2.88 -13.48 13.58
N GLY A 94 4.08 -13.44 12.99
CA GLY A 94 5.31 -13.69 13.71
C GLY A 94 5.80 -12.48 14.49
N ARG A 95 5.55 -11.28 14.00
CA ARG A 95 6.00 -10.05 14.64
C ARG A 95 5.11 -8.89 14.24
N ALA A 96 4.92 -7.96 15.16
CA ALA A 96 4.08 -6.79 14.93
C ALA A 96 4.67 -5.60 15.69
N GLY A 97 4.55 -4.41 15.10
CA GLY A 97 5.05 -3.20 15.72
C GLY A 97 5.30 -2.09 14.71
N THR A 98 6.01 -1.05 15.12
CA THR A 98 6.45 -0.01 14.21
C THR A 98 7.48 -0.57 13.23
N PRO A 99 7.69 0.08 12.07
CA PRO A 99 8.70 -0.41 11.11
C PRO A 99 10.07 -0.57 11.75
N GLU A 100 10.46 0.32 12.63
CA GLU A 100 11.76 0.26 13.30
C GLU A 100 11.88 -0.97 14.19
N GLU A 101 10.80 -1.33 14.88
CA GLU A 101 10.78 -2.52 15.74
C GLU A 101 10.79 -3.82 14.94
N VAL A 102 10.02 -3.86 13.84
CA VAL A 102 9.84 -5.06 13.04
C VAL A 102 11.03 -5.33 12.15
N PHE A 103 11.59 -4.28 11.56
CA PHE A 103 12.69 -4.40 10.59
C PHE A 103 14.06 -4.25 11.24
N GLU A 104 14.18 -4.67 12.49
CA GLU A 104 15.48 -4.77 13.11
C GLU A 104 16.37 -5.70 12.27
N LYS A 105 17.63 -5.32 12.14
CA LYS A 105 18.58 -6.01 11.28
C LYS A 105 18.67 -7.50 11.56
N GLU A 106 18.65 -7.86 12.84
CA GLU A 106 18.73 -9.24 13.26
C GLU A 106 17.51 -10.05 12.84
N TYR A 107 16.32 -9.47 13.00
CA TYR A 107 15.09 -10.14 12.61
C TYR A 107 15.04 -10.40 11.10
N ILE A 108 15.39 -9.40 10.30
CA ILE A 108 15.41 -9.55 8.86
C ILE A 108 16.39 -10.61 8.41
N ALA A 109 17.54 -10.69 9.07
CA ALA A 109 18.55 -11.71 8.74
C ALA A 109 18.06 -13.14 8.97
N ASN A 110 17.07 -13.31 9.85
CA ASN A 110 16.52 -14.62 10.18
C ASN A 110 15.28 -14.99 9.37
N LEU A 111 14.80 -14.09 8.53
CA LEU A 111 13.72 -14.41 7.63
C LEU A 111 14.21 -15.25 6.46
#